data_93f1f9caaa7bd65e0cfc57f8071b12db
#
_entry.id   93f1f9caaa7bd65e0cfc57f8071b12db
#
_cell.length_a   1.000
_cell.length_b   1.000
_cell.length_c   1.000
_cell.angle_alpha   90.00
_cell.angle_beta   90.00
_cell.angle_gamma   90.00
#
_symmetry.space_group_name_H-M   'P 1'
#
loop_
_entity.id
_entity.type
_entity.pdbx_description
1 polymer ?
#
loop_
_entity_poly.entity_id
_entity_poly.type
_entity_poly.pdbx_seq_one_letter_code
_entity_poly.pdbx_strand_id
1 'polypeptide(L)'
;MTIAGAGASRVWGTAILAAALWFATFYLGFSNFWIKITVSASVLAGVSLVLEPPLGRPSIRFGDVLIGVAAAVVLWGIFWLGKQISTAVFPFAGGQIGAIYDKGEGFSRWGVFFLLLLVTGPCEEIYWRGYLQKQLMARHGKAKGFLLATAIYAGVHIWSFNFMLVGAAAVAGAFWGALYWRFRRLTPVIVSHALWSSFVFSVIPVP
;
A
#
# COMPACT_ATOMS: atom_id res chain seq x y z
N MET A 1 22.57 -25.39 -4.89
CA MET A 1 21.56 -24.32 -4.95
C MET A 1 22.26 -23.04 -4.54
N THR A 2 22.54 -22.13 -5.48
CA THR A 2 23.33 -20.92 -5.22
C THR A 2 22.57 -19.97 -4.30
N ILE A 3 23.26 -19.24 -3.41
CA ILE A 3 22.70 -18.26 -2.45
C ILE A 3 21.78 -17.24 -3.17
N ALA A 4 22.09 -16.89 -4.42
CA ALA A 4 21.27 -16.03 -5.27
C ALA A 4 19.89 -16.64 -5.61
N GLY A 5 19.80 -17.95 -5.83
CA GLY A 5 18.54 -18.64 -6.13
C GLY A 5 17.60 -18.76 -4.93
N ALA A 6 18.15 -19.03 -3.75
CA ALA A 6 17.38 -19.13 -2.50
C ALA A 6 16.74 -17.78 -2.11
N GLY A 7 17.43 -16.68 -2.39
CA GLY A 7 16.88 -15.37 -2.15
C GLY A 7 15.79 -14.95 -3.15
N ALA A 8 15.83 -15.43 -4.41
CA ALA A 8 14.80 -15.15 -5.41
C ALA A 8 13.48 -15.87 -5.04
N SER A 9 13.55 -17.14 -4.66
CA SER A 9 12.38 -17.92 -4.26
C SER A 9 11.64 -17.30 -3.07
N ARG A 10 12.35 -16.71 -2.11
CA ARG A 10 11.76 -16.01 -0.96
C ARG A 10 10.96 -14.78 -1.38
N VAL A 11 11.50 -13.97 -2.29
CA VAL A 11 10.81 -12.74 -2.76
C VAL A 11 9.51 -13.11 -3.49
N TRP A 12 9.56 -14.06 -4.41
CA TRP A 12 8.37 -14.53 -5.12
C TRP A 12 7.41 -15.27 -4.21
N GLY A 13 7.90 -16.04 -3.23
CA GLY A 13 7.07 -16.68 -2.21
C GLY A 13 6.27 -15.65 -1.39
N THR A 14 6.89 -14.53 -0.98
CA THR A 14 6.14 -13.46 -0.29
C THR A 14 5.16 -12.74 -1.20
N ALA A 15 5.45 -12.58 -2.49
CA ALA A 15 4.50 -12.00 -3.45
C ALA A 15 3.27 -12.91 -3.66
N ILE A 16 3.47 -14.22 -3.72
CA ILE A 16 2.37 -15.20 -3.76
C ILE A 16 1.55 -15.15 -2.45
N LEU A 17 2.22 -15.08 -1.30
CA LEU A 17 1.55 -14.92 -0.01
C LEU A 17 0.72 -13.62 0.03
N ALA A 18 1.26 -12.52 -0.48
CA ALA A 18 0.53 -11.26 -0.58
C ALA A 18 -0.73 -11.42 -1.47
N ALA A 19 -0.61 -12.08 -2.62
CA ALA A 19 -1.76 -12.34 -3.49
C ALA A 19 -2.83 -13.19 -2.80
N ALA A 20 -2.43 -14.22 -2.04
CA ALA A 20 -3.36 -15.07 -1.27
C ALA A 20 -4.05 -14.29 -0.13
N LEU A 21 -3.31 -13.46 0.60
CA LEU A 21 -3.86 -12.64 1.69
C LEU A 21 -4.80 -11.56 1.16
N TRP A 22 -4.48 -10.92 0.02
CA TRP A 22 -5.36 -9.96 -0.64
C TRP A 22 -6.62 -10.64 -1.21
N PHE A 23 -6.48 -11.87 -1.78
CA PHE A 23 -7.64 -12.70 -2.14
C PHE A 23 -8.55 -12.93 -0.92
N ALA A 24 -7.99 -13.38 0.20
CA ALA A 24 -8.77 -13.58 1.42
C ALA A 24 -9.43 -12.28 1.91
N THR A 25 -8.71 -11.14 1.79
CA THR A 25 -9.20 -9.83 2.22
C THR A 25 -10.35 -9.32 1.37
N PHE A 26 -10.25 -9.39 0.06
CA PHE A 26 -11.22 -8.78 -0.86
C PHE A 26 -12.35 -9.71 -1.27
N TYR A 27 -12.07 -11.00 -1.46
CA TYR A 27 -12.99 -11.96 -2.05
C TYR A 27 -13.77 -12.79 -1.02
N LEU A 28 -13.11 -13.23 0.06
CA LEU A 28 -13.77 -14.10 1.02
C LEU A 28 -14.67 -13.32 1.99
N GLY A 29 -15.91 -13.82 2.19
CA GLY A 29 -16.97 -13.15 2.96
C GLY A 29 -16.91 -13.32 4.49
N PHE A 30 -15.74 -13.67 5.07
CA PHE A 30 -15.61 -13.78 6.53
C PHE A 30 -15.06 -12.47 7.13
N SER A 31 -15.53 -12.09 8.30
CA SER A 31 -15.03 -10.94 9.09
C SER A 31 -15.12 -9.58 8.38
N ASN A 32 -14.83 -8.51 9.11
CA ASN A 32 -14.81 -7.15 8.60
C ASN A 32 -13.58 -6.89 7.72
N PHE A 33 -13.76 -6.09 6.66
CA PHE A 33 -12.70 -5.73 5.70
C PHE A 33 -11.46 -5.13 6.39
N TRP A 34 -11.67 -4.19 7.33
CA TRP A 34 -10.56 -3.48 7.99
C TRP A 34 -9.72 -4.39 8.87
N ILE A 35 -10.35 -5.37 9.52
CA ILE A 35 -9.64 -6.40 10.28
C ILE A 35 -8.82 -7.27 9.33
N LYS A 36 -9.42 -7.73 8.23
CA LYS A 36 -8.73 -8.59 7.25
C LYS A 36 -7.51 -7.93 6.65
N ILE A 37 -7.64 -6.68 6.17
CA ILE A 37 -6.51 -5.96 5.55
C ILE A 37 -5.39 -5.70 6.57
N THR A 38 -5.74 -5.35 7.81
CA THR A 38 -4.76 -5.11 8.89
C THR A 38 -4.00 -6.38 9.25
N VAL A 39 -4.70 -7.52 9.40
CA VAL A 39 -4.06 -8.80 9.66
C VAL A 39 -3.15 -9.19 8.50
N SER A 40 -3.63 -9.05 7.25
CA SER A 40 -2.85 -9.35 6.05
C SER A 40 -1.57 -8.52 5.96
N ALA A 41 -1.67 -7.21 6.18
CA ALA A 41 -0.53 -6.30 6.19
C ALA A 41 0.46 -6.65 7.33
N SER A 42 -0.06 -6.94 8.53
CA SER A 42 0.76 -7.30 9.70
C SER A 42 1.52 -8.62 9.48
N VAL A 43 0.87 -9.63 8.89
CA VAL A 43 1.53 -10.91 8.54
C VAL A 43 2.67 -10.67 7.55
N LEU A 44 2.43 -9.89 6.48
CA LEU A 44 3.47 -9.59 5.50
C LEU A 44 4.63 -8.78 6.09
N ALA A 45 4.32 -7.80 6.93
CA ALA A 45 5.35 -7.04 7.65
C ALA A 45 6.18 -7.95 8.56
N GLY A 46 5.53 -8.81 9.35
CA GLY A 46 6.20 -9.78 10.21
C GLY A 46 7.10 -10.73 9.44
N VAL A 47 6.59 -11.32 8.35
CA VAL A 47 7.39 -12.19 7.47
C VAL A 47 8.60 -11.45 6.89
N SER A 48 8.42 -10.22 6.42
CA SER A 48 9.52 -9.44 5.85
C SER A 48 10.59 -9.06 6.87
N LEU A 49 10.20 -8.75 8.12
CA LEU A 49 11.12 -8.47 9.22
C LEU A 49 11.93 -9.71 9.66
N VAL A 50 11.33 -10.89 9.57
CA VAL A 50 12.04 -12.17 9.81
C VAL A 50 13.02 -12.49 8.69
N LEU A 51 12.61 -12.26 7.44
CA LEU A 51 13.45 -12.55 6.27
C LEU A 51 14.60 -11.55 6.09
N GLU A 52 14.38 -10.31 6.49
CA GLU A 52 15.34 -9.22 6.39
C GLU A 52 15.23 -8.29 7.61
N PRO A 53 15.82 -8.68 8.74
CA PRO A 53 15.82 -7.85 9.95
C PRO A 53 16.46 -6.47 9.68
N PRO A 54 15.91 -5.39 10.26
CA PRO A 54 16.50 -4.06 10.10
C PRO A 54 17.88 -4.00 10.75
N LEU A 55 18.87 -3.50 10.03
CA LEU A 55 20.20 -3.25 10.55
C LEU A 55 20.20 -1.93 11.33
N GLY A 56 20.07 -2.02 12.66
CA GLY A 56 20.11 -0.88 13.56
C GLY A 56 18.74 -0.26 13.87
N ARG A 57 18.75 0.77 14.74
CA ARG A 57 17.53 1.48 15.13
C ARG A 57 17.05 2.40 14.02
N PRO A 58 15.75 2.44 13.70
CA PRO A 58 15.22 3.39 12.74
C PRO A 58 15.47 4.82 13.23
N SER A 59 16.16 5.64 12.44
CA SER A 59 16.34 7.06 12.74
C SER A 59 15.21 7.85 12.09
N ILE A 60 14.29 8.34 12.89
CA ILE A 60 13.24 9.26 12.42
C ILE A 60 13.84 10.67 12.40
N ARG A 61 13.86 11.29 11.23
CA ARG A 61 14.28 12.68 11.07
C ARG A 61 13.06 13.57 10.88
N PHE A 62 13.03 14.74 11.49
CA PHE A 62 11.93 15.68 11.34
C PHE A 62 11.63 16.01 9.87
N GLY A 63 12.66 16.22 9.05
CA GLY A 63 12.50 16.45 7.62
C GLY A 63 11.81 15.30 6.86
N ASP A 64 11.97 14.04 7.30
CA ASP A 64 11.27 12.91 6.68
C ASP A 64 9.76 12.94 7.00
N VAL A 65 9.41 13.38 8.19
CA VAL A 65 8.00 13.56 8.57
C VAL A 65 7.36 14.67 7.73
N LEU A 66 8.04 15.80 7.57
CA LEU A 66 7.55 16.89 6.72
C LEU A 66 7.38 16.46 5.26
N ILE A 67 8.34 15.71 4.71
CA ILE A 67 8.23 15.14 3.36
C ILE A 67 7.03 14.21 3.27
N GLY A 68 6.81 13.36 4.27
CA GLY A 68 5.69 12.44 4.32
C GLY A 68 4.33 13.16 4.35
N VAL A 69 4.22 14.20 5.18
CA VAL A 69 3.00 15.05 5.25
C VAL A 69 2.74 15.74 3.90
N ALA A 70 3.76 16.39 3.34
CA ALA A 70 3.62 17.03 2.03
C ALA A 70 3.23 16.03 0.93
N ALA A 71 3.84 14.85 0.94
CA ALA A 71 3.51 13.77 0.01
C ALA A 71 2.06 13.28 0.18
N ALA A 72 1.53 13.19 1.41
CA ALA A 72 0.13 12.84 1.64
C ALA A 72 -0.83 13.87 1.02
N VAL A 73 -0.54 15.16 1.18
CA VAL A 73 -1.34 16.25 0.58
C VAL A 73 -1.29 16.21 -0.95
N VAL A 74 -0.10 16.03 -1.53
CA VAL A 74 0.07 15.88 -2.98
C VAL A 74 -0.71 14.69 -3.52
N LEU A 75 -0.63 13.55 -2.83
CA LEU A 75 -1.37 12.34 -3.24
C LEU A 75 -2.88 12.56 -3.15
N TRP A 76 -3.37 13.25 -2.14
CA TRP A 76 -4.79 13.62 -2.05
C TRP A 76 -5.22 14.43 -3.26
N GLY A 77 -4.44 15.43 -3.68
CA GLY A 77 -4.70 16.23 -4.89
C GLY A 77 -4.70 15.38 -6.17
N ILE A 78 -3.76 14.43 -6.30
CA ILE A 78 -3.70 13.48 -7.42
C ILE A 78 -4.99 12.63 -7.47
N PHE A 79 -5.46 12.14 -6.34
CA PHE A 79 -6.68 11.35 -6.27
C PHE A 79 -7.94 12.19 -6.52
N TRP A 80 -7.97 13.43 -6.05
CA TRP A 80 -9.04 14.36 -6.36
C TRP A 80 -9.15 14.57 -7.89
N LEU A 81 -8.06 14.89 -8.54
CA LEU A 81 -8.02 15.05 -10.00
C LEU A 81 -8.36 13.74 -10.72
N GLY A 82 -7.82 12.63 -10.26
CA GLY A 82 -8.08 11.29 -10.81
C GLY A 82 -9.57 10.93 -10.74
N LYS A 83 -10.25 11.27 -9.63
CA LYS A 83 -11.71 11.08 -9.50
C LYS A 83 -12.48 11.93 -10.49
N GLN A 84 -12.17 13.24 -10.63
CA GLN A 84 -12.85 14.10 -11.59
C GLN A 84 -12.71 13.56 -13.02
N ILE A 85 -11.50 13.17 -13.44
CA ILE A 85 -11.24 12.62 -14.76
C ILE A 85 -11.98 11.28 -14.95
N SER A 86 -11.85 10.38 -13.99
CA SER A 86 -12.42 9.03 -14.13
C SER A 86 -13.96 9.05 -14.17
N THR A 87 -14.61 9.90 -13.37
CA THR A 87 -16.08 10.04 -13.39
C THR A 87 -16.59 10.71 -14.64
N ALA A 88 -15.79 11.58 -15.26
CA ALA A 88 -16.12 12.19 -16.55
C ALA A 88 -15.97 11.20 -17.74
N VAL A 89 -14.99 10.27 -17.65
CA VAL A 89 -14.66 9.34 -18.74
C VAL A 89 -15.41 8.01 -18.63
N PHE A 90 -15.58 7.48 -17.42
CA PHE A 90 -16.15 6.14 -17.20
C PHE A 90 -17.49 6.24 -16.47
N PRO A 91 -18.61 5.85 -17.10
CA PRO A 91 -19.93 5.91 -16.46
C PRO A 91 -20.05 5.10 -15.16
N PHE A 92 -19.25 4.04 -15.01
CA PHE A 92 -19.24 3.16 -13.82
C PHE A 92 -18.37 3.68 -12.67
N ALA A 93 -17.52 4.71 -12.91
CA ALA A 93 -16.49 5.12 -11.95
C ALA A 93 -17.09 5.58 -10.61
N GLY A 94 -18.15 6.39 -10.64
CA GLY A 94 -18.82 6.87 -9.43
C GLY A 94 -19.31 5.73 -8.53
N GLY A 95 -19.98 4.74 -9.10
CA GLY A 95 -20.47 3.57 -8.35
C GLY A 95 -19.32 2.73 -7.77
N GLN A 96 -18.26 2.50 -8.54
CA GLN A 96 -17.12 1.73 -8.06
C GLN A 96 -16.33 2.47 -6.98
N ILE A 97 -16.19 3.80 -7.05
CA ILE A 97 -15.56 4.61 -6.01
C ILE A 97 -16.41 4.60 -4.74
N GLY A 98 -17.76 4.74 -4.86
CA GLY A 98 -18.67 4.60 -3.73
C GLY A 98 -18.50 3.29 -2.99
N ALA A 99 -18.50 2.17 -3.70
CA ALA A 99 -18.31 0.83 -3.14
C ALA A 99 -16.97 0.62 -2.39
N ILE A 100 -15.96 1.47 -2.62
CA ILE A 100 -14.72 1.45 -1.84
C ILE A 100 -14.97 2.06 -0.45
N TYR A 101 -15.69 3.18 -0.37
CA TYR A 101 -16.01 3.84 0.89
C TYR A 101 -17.03 3.06 1.73
N ASP A 102 -17.96 2.36 1.09
CA ASP A 102 -18.98 1.52 1.75
C ASP A 102 -18.35 0.37 2.57
N LYS A 103 -17.09 -0.01 2.30
CA LYS A 103 -16.36 -0.97 3.14
C LYS A 103 -16.15 -0.50 4.59
N GLY A 104 -16.35 0.79 4.86
CA GLY A 104 -16.32 1.39 6.19
C GLY A 104 -17.61 1.21 6.99
N GLU A 105 -18.71 0.79 6.37
CA GLU A 105 -19.99 0.63 7.05
C GLU A 105 -19.93 -0.40 8.18
N GLY A 106 -20.59 -0.08 9.29
CA GLY A 106 -20.65 -0.97 10.46
C GLY A 106 -19.38 -1.00 11.30
N PHE A 107 -18.34 -0.20 10.99
CA PHE A 107 -17.14 -0.06 11.80
C PHE A 107 -16.94 1.37 12.28
N SER A 108 -16.39 1.56 13.50
CA SER A 108 -16.13 2.89 14.02
C SER A 108 -15.19 3.67 13.11
N ARG A 109 -15.59 4.86 12.68
CA ARG A 109 -14.78 5.78 11.87
C ARG A 109 -13.42 6.06 12.50
N TRP A 110 -13.39 6.27 13.81
CA TRP A 110 -12.15 6.48 14.56
C TRP A 110 -11.34 5.18 14.72
N GLY A 111 -12.03 4.04 14.83
CA GLY A 111 -11.37 2.73 14.79
C GLY A 111 -10.62 2.52 13.48
N VAL A 112 -11.26 2.79 12.32
CA VAL A 112 -10.61 2.76 11.00
C VAL A 112 -9.44 3.74 10.93
N PHE A 113 -9.65 4.98 11.42
CA PHE A 113 -8.60 6.00 11.42
C PHE A 113 -7.31 5.53 12.12
N PHE A 114 -7.43 5.09 13.37
CA PHE A 114 -6.26 4.67 14.14
C PHE A 114 -5.66 3.35 13.64
N LEU A 115 -6.49 2.45 13.12
CA LEU A 115 -6.02 1.21 12.52
C LEU A 115 -5.15 1.46 11.29
N LEU A 116 -5.59 2.35 10.40
CA LEU A 116 -4.83 2.74 9.21
C LEU A 116 -3.57 3.55 9.57
N LEU A 117 -3.70 4.47 10.52
CA LEU A 117 -2.59 5.35 10.93
C LEU A 117 -1.45 4.58 11.61
N LEU A 118 -1.80 3.70 12.54
CA LEU A 118 -0.82 3.12 13.45
C LEU A 118 -0.38 1.70 13.06
N VAL A 119 -1.19 0.97 12.31
CA VAL A 119 -0.92 -0.44 12.01
C VAL A 119 -0.88 -0.70 10.51
N THR A 120 -2.00 -0.55 9.80
CA THR A 120 -2.11 -1.00 8.41
C THR A 120 -1.13 -0.26 7.50
N GLY A 121 -1.15 1.08 7.52
CA GLY A 121 -0.25 1.89 6.69
C GLY A 121 1.24 1.60 6.94
N PRO A 122 1.72 1.64 8.20
CA PRO A 122 3.09 1.24 8.52
C PRO A 122 3.45 -0.18 8.08
N CYS A 123 2.60 -1.18 8.36
CA CYS A 123 2.85 -2.57 8.01
C CYS A 123 2.92 -2.78 6.49
N GLU A 124 2.02 -2.14 5.73
CA GLU A 124 2.06 -2.19 4.28
C GLU A 124 3.40 -1.64 3.74
N GLU A 125 3.86 -0.50 4.22
CA GLU A 125 5.11 0.08 3.72
C GLU A 125 6.37 -0.71 4.15
N ILE A 126 6.36 -1.34 5.32
CA ILE A 126 7.42 -2.25 5.73
C ILE A 126 7.56 -3.40 4.72
N TYR A 127 6.45 -3.98 4.27
CA TYR A 127 6.51 -5.05 3.29
C TYR A 127 6.73 -4.52 1.86
N TRP A 128 5.83 -3.65 1.36
CA TRP A 128 5.82 -3.27 -0.06
C TRP A 128 7.07 -2.53 -0.48
N ARG A 129 7.56 -1.58 0.33
CA ARG A 129 8.74 -0.76 0.00
C ARG A 129 9.97 -1.23 0.73
N GLY A 130 9.84 -1.53 2.02
CA GLY A 130 10.94 -1.97 2.87
C GLY A 130 11.53 -3.32 2.46
N TYR A 131 10.69 -4.22 1.99
CA TYR A 131 11.13 -5.55 1.57
C TYR A 131 10.97 -5.76 0.06
N LEU A 132 9.74 -5.86 -0.47
CA LEU A 132 9.50 -6.30 -1.84
C LEU A 132 10.18 -5.39 -2.88
N GLN A 133 9.88 -4.09 -2.86
CA GLN A 133 10.47 -3.15 -3.82
C GLN A 133 11.99 -3.07 -3.67
N LYS A 134 12.50 -3.04 -2.44
CA LYS A 134 13.94 -3.05 -2.16
C LYS A 134 14.63 -4.26 -2.80
N GLN A 135 14.08 -5.46 -2.59
CA GLN A 135 14.62 -6.70 -3.14
C GLN A 135 14.53 -6.75 -4.68
N LEU A 136 13.42 -6.32 -5.25
CA LEU A 136 13.25 -6.29 -6.71
C LEU A 136 14.19 -5.26 -7.37
N MET A 137 14.37 -4.09 -6.76
CA MET A 137 15.32 -3.08 -7.23
C MET A 137 16.78 -3.55 -7.14
N ALA A 138 17.13 -4.30 -6.11
CA ALA A 138 18.48 -4.86 -5.97
C ALA A 138 18.78 -5.94 -7.04
N ARG A 139 17.77 -6.71 -7.45
CA ARG A 139 17.93 -7.83 -8.41
C ARG A 139 17.80 -7.43 -9.87
N HIS A 140 16.87 -6.53 -10.17
CA HIS A 140 16.50 -6.20 -11.55
C HIS A 140 16.90 -4.78 -11.97
N GLY A 141 17.62 -4.06 -11.09
CA GLY A 141 17.92 -2.64 -11.27
C GLY A 141 16.76 -1.73 -10.83
N LYS A 142 17.10 -0.45 -10.61
CA LYS A 142 16.20 0.50 -9.92
C LYS A 142 14.86 0.66 -10.63
N ALA A 143 14.87 0.94 -11.94
CA ALA A 143 13.65 1.21 -12.70
C ALA A 143 12.78 -0.05 -12.86
N LYS A 144 13.37 -1.16 -13.30
CA LYS A 144 12.62 -2.40 -13.51
C LYS A 144 12.06 -2.95 -12.19
N GLY A 145 12.85 -2.91 -11.10
CA GLY A 145 12.39 -3.34 -9.79
C GLY A 145 11.27 -2.47 -9.23
N PHE A 146 11.31 -1.16 -9.44
CA PHE A 146 10.22 -0.24 -9.11
C PHE A 146 8.93 -0.58 -9.89
N LEU A 147 9.02 -0.77 -11.21
CA LEU A 147 7.85 -1.10 -12.03
C LEU A 147 7.25 -2.45 -11.65
N LEU A 148 8.09 -3.48 -11.39
CA LEU A 148 7.62 -4.78 -10.95
C LEU A 148 6.91 -4.70 -9.59
N ALA A 149 7.48 -3.97 -8.62
CA ALA A 149 6.85 -3.79 -7.31
C ALA A 149 5.50 -3.08 -7.42
N THR A 150 5.42 -2.03 -8.24
CA THR A 150 4.17 -1.31 -8.50
C THR A 150 3.13 -2.20 -9.17
N ALA A 151 3.54 -3.00 -10.15
CA ALA A 151 2.64 -3.92 -10.84
C ALA A 151 2.11 -5.03 -9.91
N ILE A 152 2.96 -5.57 -9.03
CA ILE A 152 2.53 -6.57 -8.04
C ILE A 152 1.57 -5.93 -7.03
N TYR A 153 1.89 -4.72 -6.52
CA TYR A 153 1.03 -4.00 -5.58
C TYR A 153 -0.36 -3.72 -6.18
N ALA A 154 -0.42 -3.22 -7.40
CA ALA A 154 -1.69 -3.00 -8.10
C ALA A 154 -2.40 -4.33 -8.40
N GLY A 155 -1.65 -5.34 -8.84
CA GLY A 155 -2.16 -6.63 -9.26
C GLY A 155 -2.87 -7.42 -8.16
N VAL A 156 -2.41 -7.34 -6.91
CA VAL A 156 -3.10 -8.03 -5.80
C VAL A 156 -4.48 -7.44 -5.50
N HIS A 157 -4.77 -6.22 -5.93
CA HIS A 157 -6.09 -5.58 -5.78
C HIS A 157 -7.12 -6.06 -6.80
N ILE A 158 -6.73 -6.87 -7.80
CA ILE A 158 -7.67 -7.43 -8.80
C ILE A 158 -8.79 -8.24 -8.14
N TRP A 159 -8.52 -8.85 -6.99
CA TRP A 159 -9.50 -9.61 -6.21
C TRP A 159 -10.66 -8.78 -5.66
N SER A 160 -10.57 -7.46 -5.75
CA SER A 160 -11.68 -6.56 -5.41
C SER A 160 -12.77 -6.54 -6.48
N PHE A 161 -12.48 -6.98 -7.70
CA PHE A 161 -13.32 -6.84 -8.89
C PHE A 161 -13.79 -5.40 -9.12
N ASN A 162 -12.97 -4.43 -8.69
CA ASN A 162 -13.23 -3.00 -8.80
C ASN A 162 -12.09 -2.35 -9.58
N PHE A 163 -12.36 -1.98 -10.83
CA PHE A 163 -11.37 -1.41 -11.73
C PHE A 163 -10.79 -0.10 -11.19
N MET A 164 -11.65 0.74 -10.56
CA MET A 164 -11.20 2.00 -9.98
C MET A 164 -10.25 1.77 -8.80
N LEU A 165 -10.46 0.73 -8.00
CA LEU A 165 -9.55 0.38 -6.91
C LEU A 165 -8.21 -0.14 -7.43
N VAL A 166 -8.20 -0.95 -8.49
CA VAL A 166 -6.94 -1.41 -9.11
C VAL A 166 -6.15 -0.22 -9.68
N GLY A 167 -6.84 0.70 -10.37
CA GLY A 167 -6.24 1.94 -10.87
C GLY A 167 -5.71 2.83 -9.74
N ALA A 168 -6.48 2.99 -8.67
CA ALA A 168 -6.09 3.71 -7.46
C ALA A 168 -4.83 3.10 -6.82
N ALA A 169 -4.79 1.77 -6.69
CA ALA A 169 -3.62 1.06 -6.18
C ALA A 169 -2.39 1.21 -7.09
N ALA A 170 -2.57 1.23 -8.42
CA ALA A 170 -1.47 1.49 -9.36
C ALA A 170 -0.88 2.89 -9.17
N VAL A 171 -1.73 3.93 -9.06
CA VAL A 171 -1.30 5.32 -8.84
C VAL A 171 -0.63 5.48 -7.49
N ALA A 172 -1.24 5.00 -6.40
CA ALA A 172 -0.67 5.06 -5.06
C ALA A 172 0.63 4.26 -4.97
N GLY A 173 0.64 3.06 -5.57
CA GLY A 173 1.80 2.18 -5.65
C GLY A 173 2.99 2.84 -6.33
N ALA A 174 2.75 3.48 -7.48
CA ALA A 174 3.76 4.23 -8.20
C ALA A 174 4.25 5.46 -7.40
N PHE A 175 3.34 6.20 -6.78
CA PHE A 175 3.67 7.40 -5.99
C PHE A 175 4.57 7.06 -4.80
N TRP A 176 4.13 6.15 -3.92
CA TRP A 176 4.93 5.75 -2.77
C TRP A 176 6.19 4.98 -3.17
N GLY A 177 6.12 4.21 -4.25
CA GLY A 177 7.29 3.56 -4.82
C GLY A 177 8.34 4.54 -5.33
N ALA A 178 7.93 5.62 -5.99
CA ALA A 178 8.81 6.70 -6.43
C ALA A 178 9.39 7.49 -5.25
N LEU A 179 8.57 7.76 -4.23
CA LEU A 179 9.01 8.40 -2.99
C LEU A 179 10.12 7.55 -2.32
N TYR A 180 9.90 6.25 -2.19
CA TYR A 180 10.91 5.33 -1.69
C TYR A 180 12.16 5.29 -2.59
N TRP A 181 11.99 5.21 -3.89
CA TRP A 181 13.11 5.23 -4.84
C TRP A 181 13.97 6.49 -4.68
N ARG A 182 13.34 7.66 -4.51
CA ARG A 182 14.03 8.96 -4.39
C ARG A 182 14.80 9.09 -3.07
N PHE A 183 14.16 8.74 -1.95
CA PHE A 183 14.73 9.01 -0.62
C PHE A 183 15.41 7.79 0.02
N ARG A 184 15.11 6.57 -0.42
CA ARG A 184 15.65 5.30 0.12
C ARG A 184 15.41 5.15 1.63
N ARG A 185 14.34 5.72 2.15
CA ARG A 185 13.95 5.74 3.56
C ARG A 185 12.46 5.45 3.66
N LEU A 186 12.10 4.66 4.67
CA LEU A 186 10.70 4.27 4.88
C LEU A 186 9.88 5.35 5.57
N THR A 187 10.49 6.17 6.44
CA THR A 187 9.77 7.18 7.24
C THR A 187 8.86 8.09 6.39
N PRO A 188 9.33 8.73 5.30
CA PRO A 188 8.46 9.57 4.48
C PRO A 188 7.29 8.81 3.88
N VAL A 189 7.53 7.56 3.48
CA VAL A 189 6.51 6.72 2.81
C VAL A 189 5.47 6.25 3.81
N ILE A 190 5.90 5.77 4.98
CA ILE A 190 5.01 5.36 6.08
C ILE A 190 4.14 6.53 6.52
N VAL A 191 4.72 7.71 6.76
CA VAL A 191 3.97 8.91 7.17
C VAL A 191 2.96 9.30 6.10
N SER A 192 3.38 9.32 4.83
CA SER A 192 2.49 9.66 3.71
C SER A 192 1.32 8.68 3.60
N HIS A 193 1.60 7.37 3.60
CA HIS A 193 0.56 6.34 3.46
C HIS A 193 -0.39 6.34 4.66
N ALA A 194 0.16 6.31 5.87
CA ALA A 194 -0.64 6.28 7.10
C ALA A 194 -1.57 7.50 7.21
N LEU A 195 -1.06 8.71 6.97
CA LEU A 195 -1.88 9.91 6.99
C LEU A 195 -2.90 9.92 5.87
N TRP A 196 -2.46 9.69 4.63
CA TRP A 196 -3.35 9.74 3.48
C TRP A 196 -4.53 8.77 3.63
N SER A 197 -4.27 7.50 3.94
CA SER A 197 -5.32 6.49 4.07
C SER A 197 -6.25 6.78 5.25
N SER A 198 -5.71 7.17 6.42
CA SER A 198 -6.51 7.48 7.60
C SER A 198 -7.47 8.64 7.33
N PHE A 199 -6.98 9.71 6.69
CA PHE A 199 -7.82 10.88 6.41
C PHE A 199 -8.84 10.59 5.31
N VAL A 200 -8.44 9.94 4.21
CA VAL A 200 -9.32 9.65 3.08
C VAL A 200 -10.46 8.71 3.45
N PHE A 201 -10.19 7.69 4.26
CA PHE A 201 -11.22 6.72 4.64
C PHE A 201 -12.04 7.10 5.88
N SER A 202 -11.61 8.13 6.64
CA SER A 202 -12.27 8.39 7.92
C SER A 202 -12.67 9.86 8.14
N VAL A 203 -12.01 10.83 7.49
CA VAL A 203 -12.19 12.26 7.82
C VAL A 203 -12.57 13.09 6.60
N ILE A 204 -11.77 13.03 5.54
CA ILE A 204 -11.89 13.85 4.34
C ILE A 204 -11.87 12.92 3.11
N PRO A 205 -12.97 12.23 2.82
CA PRO A 205 -13.09 11.49 1.56
C PRO A 205 -12.75 12.39 0.37
N VAL A 206 -12.21 11.81 -0.68
CA VAL A 206 -11.98 12.55 -1.91
C VAL A 206 -13.35 12.91 -2.50
N PRO A 207 -13.72 14.23 -2.58
CA PRO A 207 -15.05 14.69 -2.99
C PRO A 207 -15.32 14.41 -4.47
#